data_7f94eaf9ff47d4503bdf08a143f55dfa
#
_entry.id   7f94eaf9ff47d4503bdf08a143f55dfa
#
_cell.length_a   1.000
_cell.length_b   1.000
_cell.length_c   1.000
_cell.angle_alpha   90.00
_cell.angle_beta   90.00
_cell.angle_gamma   90.00
#
_symmetry.space_group_name_H-M   'P 1'
#
loop_
_entity.id
_entity.type
_entity.pdbx_description
1 polymer ?
#
loop_
_entity_poly.entity_id
_entity_poly.type
_entity_poly.pdbx_seq_one_letter_code
_entity_poly.pdbx_strand_id
1 'polypeptide(L)'
;INKNNENIKIDEVREIIYSSIESSFNSPKKMFILCGIENLRKESSNALLKILEEPPQNVYFILLSRTLNIISTIKSRTIKFHLSGMNNDELGVSKEIYYFFDGNENDILEFKRQNLSLDDIEFKVNTVEDILQIIFEMKNYTTGELVIKNNLDLTIKYNKSIELLSRRIRFWDIENVYFFINEIENELKKEKEFLISFLSKIIINVKHSVEAEDLKKLINLKNSIRSNVNVKSVIFNFFDILQSS
;
A
#
# COMPACT_ATOMS: atom_id res chain seq x y z
N ILE A 1 13.79 12.06 -2.66
CA ILE A 1 13.56 12.31 -1.22
C ILE A 1 12.30 11.59 -0.81
N ASN A 2 12.24 11.13 0.45
CA ASN A 2 11.14 10.34 1.03
C ASN A 2 10.98 8.93 0.43
N LYS A 3 12.03 8.09 0.57
CA LYS A 3 12.00 6.69 0.11
C LYS A 3 11.02 5.81 0.90
N ASN A 4 10.75 6.16 2.16
CA ASN A 4 9.99 5.32 3.10
C ASN A 4 8.52 5.74 3.28
N ASN A 5 8.00 6.65 2.46
CA ASN A 5 6.62 7.16 2.55
C ASN A 5 6.26 7.77 3.94
N GLU A 6 7.27 8.29 4.65
CA GLU A 6 7.12 8.98 5.92
C GLU A 6 6.64 10.42 5.75
N ASN A 7 6.31 11.09 6.85
CA ASN A 7 6.01 12.52 6.82
C ASN A 7 7.24 13.32 6.37
N ILE A 8 7.11 14.11 5.32
CA ILE A 8 8.18 14.99 4.84
C ILE A 8 8.36 16.12 5.86
N LYS A 9 9.52 16.16 6.48
CA LYS A 9 9.87 17.15 7.50
C LYS A 9 10.18 18.51 6.87
N ILE A 10 9.98 19.58 7.63
CA ILE A 10 10.26 20.94 7.15
C ILE A 10 11.73 21.15 6.78
N ASP A 11 12.63 20.49 7.49
CA ASP A 11 14.08 20.64 7.23
C ASP A 11 14.48 20.02 5.91
N GLU A 12 13.88 18.88 5.51
CA GLU A 12 14.09 18.28 4.19
C GLU A 12 13.62 19.21 3.05
N VAL A 13 12.48 19.90 3.25
CA VAL A 13 11.99 20.89 2.27
C VAL A 13 12.91 22.10 2.22
N ARG A 14 13.44 22.56 3.36
CA ARG A 14 14.42 23.66 3.41
C ARG A 14 15.71 23.33 2.68
N GLU A 15 16.24 22.10 2.86
CA GLU A 15 17.41 21.62 2.13
C GLU A 15 17.21 21.66 0.61
N ILE A 16 16.03 21.25 0.14
CA ILE A 16 15.67 21.36 -1.28
C ILE A 16 15.65 22.80 -1.74
N ILE A 17 15.04 23.72 -0.95
CA ILE A 17 14.98 25.14 -1.27
C ILE A 17 16.39 25.71 -1.35
N TYR A 18 17.25 25.46 -0.37
CA TYR A 18 18.65 25.91 -0.40
C TYR A 18 19.40 25.36 -1.62
N SER A 19 19.31 24.06 -1.85
CA SER A 19 19.96 23.41 -3.00
C SER A 19 19.42 23.95 -4.34
N SER A 20 18.17 24.42 -4.39
CA SER A 20 17.58 24.96 -5.62
C SER A 20 18.14 26.32 -6.00
N ILE A 21 18.54 27.13 -4.99
CA ILE A 21 19.06 28.47 -5.17
C ILE A 21 20.57 28.45 -5.50
N GLU A 22 21.29 27.44 -5.01
CA GLU A 22 22.71 27.30 -5.31
C GLU A 22 22.96 27.08 -6.80
N SER A 23 24.04 27.63 -7.34
CA SER A 23 24.42 27.41 -8.74
C SER A 23 24.86 25.97 -8.99
N SER A 24 24.45 25.39 -10.11
CA SER A 24 24.90 24.05 -10.52
C SER A 24 26.26 24.14 -11.21
N PHE A 25 27.25 23.39 -10.71
CA PHE A 25 28.59 23.37 -11.33
C PHE A 25 28.63 22.58 -12.64
N ASN A 26 27.75 21.59 -12.83
CA ASN A 26 27.85 20.61 -13.92
C ASN A 26 26.69 20.63 -14.92
N SER A 27 25.63 21.40 -14.71
CA SER A 27 24.47 21.43 -15.61
C SER A 27 23.74 22.78 -15.54
N PRO A 28 23.26 23.31 -16.68
CA PRO A 28 22.45 24.52 -16.70
C PRO A 28 21.05 24.32 -16.12
N LYS A 29 20.61 23.08 -15.85
CA LYS A 29 19.28 22.77 -15.35
C LYS A 29 19.37 21.89 -14.10
N LYS A 30 18.48 22.13 -13.12
CA LYS A 30 18.28 21.31 -11.94
C LYS A 30 16.88 20.74 -11.92
N MET A 31 16.75 19.48 -11.50
CA MET A 31 15.46 18.84 -11.32
C MET A 31 15.40 18.23 -9.92
N PHE A 32 14.32 18.53 -9.20
CA PHE A 32 14.01 17.93 -7.90
C PHE A 32 12.77 17.05 -8.01
N ILE A 33 12.89 15.80 -7.56
CA ILE A 33 11.77 14.85 -7.54
C ILE A 33 11.40 14.62 -6.08
N LEU A 34 10.19 15.02 -5.69
CA LEU A 34 9.65 14.82 -4.35
C LEU A 34 8.57 13.74 -4.41
N CYS A 35 8.81 12.64 -3.70
CA CYS A 35 7.87 11.51 -3.61
C CYS A 35 7.01 11.62 -2.35
N GLY A 36 5.74 11.21 -2.43
CA GLY A 36 4.85 11.15 -1.28
C GLY A 36 4.41 12.53 -0.77
N ILE A 37 4.11 13.47 -1.68
CA ILE A 37 3.73 14.84 -1.29
C ILE A 37 2.39 14.91 -0.53
N GLU A 38 1.58 13.86 -0.56
CA GLU A 38 0.41 13.69 0.30
C GLU A 38 0.75 13.66 1.79
N ASN A 39 2.01 13.35 2.14
CA ASN A 39 2.52 13.28 3.51
C ASN A 39 3.20 14.59 3.98
N LEU A 40 3.07 15.67 3.20
CA LEU A 40 3.55 17.00 3.59
C LEU A 40 2.72 17.52 4.77
N ARG A 41 3.41 17.91 5.85
CA ARG A 41 2.78 18.68 6.93
C ARG A 41 2.52 20.11 6.49
N LYS A 42 1.63 20.80 7.19
CA LYS A 42 1.22 22.16 6.86
C LYS A 42 2.41 23.12 6.75
N GLU A 43 3.35 23.02 7.67
CA GLU A 43 4.57 23.86 7.71
C GLU A 43 5.49 23.56 6.50
N SER A 44 5.73 22.28 6.22
CA SER A 44 6.53 21.82 5.08
C SER A 44 5.88 22.23 3.75
N SER A 45 4.55 22.11 3.67
CA SER A 45 3.78 22.53 2.51
C SER A 45 3.91 24.03 2.27
N ASN A 46 3.74 24.85 3.32
CA ASN A 46 3.87 26.32 3.20
C ASN A 46 5.28 26.76 2.77
N ALA A 47 6.32 26.06 3.24
CA ALA A 47 7.70 26.32 2.80
C ALA A 47 7.86 26.01 1.30
N LEU A 48 7.30 24.90 0.83
CA LEU A 48 7.36 24.48 -0.58
C LEU A 48 6.59 25.44 -1.51
N LEU A 49 5.46 26.01 -1.04
CA LEU A 49 4.65 26.91 -1.84
C LEU A 49 5.44 28.11 -2.36
N LYS A 50 6.32 28.69 -1.54
CA LYS A 50 7.12 29.87 -1.94
C LYS A 50 8.00 29.58 -3.15
N ILE A 51 8.65 28.41 -3.18
CA ILE A 51 9.54 28.05 -4.29
C ILE A 51 8.77 27.59 -5.54
N LEU A 52 7.53 27.10 -5.35
CA LEU A 52 6.65 26.73 -6.48
C LEU A 52 5.99 27.96 -7.12
N GLU A 53 5.80 29.05 -6.37
CA GLU A 53 5.28 30.32 -6.90
C GLU A 53 6.33 31.03 -7.77
N GLU A 54 7.57 31.08 -7.29
CA GLU A 54 8.68 31.79 -7.94
C GLU A 54 9.90 30.86 -8.01
N PRO A 55 9.88 29.83 -8.88
CA PRO A 55 11.00 28.91 -8.99
C PRO A 55 12.23 29.60 -9.57
N PRO A 56 13.44 29.30 -9.08
CA PRO A 56 14.68 29.79 -9.68
C PRO A 56 14.78 29.41 -11.15
N GLN A 57 15.50 30.23 -11.93
CA GLN A 57 15.67 29.96 -13.36
C GLN A 57 16.32 28.60 -13.61
N ASN A 58 15.79 27.83 -14.54
CA ASN A 58 16.25 26.49 -14.89
C ASN A 58 16.13 25.44 -13.77
N VAL A 59 15.28 25.67 -12.78
CA VAL A 59 14.93 24.69 -11.74
C VAL A 59 13.54 24.14 -12.00
N TYR A 60 13.41 22.82 -11.93
CA TYR A 60 12.18 22.08 -12.18
C TYR A 60 11.84 21.22 -10.98
N PHE A 61 10.55 21.17 -10.61
CA PHE A 61 10.04 20.32 -9.54
C PHE A 61 9.07 19.29 -10.13
N ILE A 62 9.31 18.00 -9.86
CA ILE A 62 8.38 16.90 -10.12
C ILE A 62 7.85 16.43 -8.77
N LEU A 63 6.55 16.56 -8.58
CA LEU A 63 5.86 16.19 -7.35
C LEU A 63 5.07 14.90 -7.60
N LEU A 64 5.42 13.82 -6.91
CA LEU A 64 4.78 12.53 -7.04
C LEU A 64 3.85 12.27 -5.84
N SER A 65 2.63 11.84 -6.12
CA SER A 65 1.65 11.45 -5.12
C SER A 65 0.93 10.17 -5.53
N ARG A 66 0.62 9.33 -4.57
CA ARG A 66 -0.20 8.12 -4.77
C ARG A 66 -1.69 8.41 -4.64
N THR A 67 -2.07 9.58 -4.14
CA THR A 67 -3.46 9.95 -3.91
C THR A 67 -3.78 11.31 -4.49
N LEU A 68 -5.06 11.56 -4.73
CA LEU A 68 -5.56 12.88 -5.14
C LEU A 68 -5.76 13.83 -3.94
N ASN A 69 -5.55 13.34 -2.71
CA ASN A 69 -5.71 14.15 -1.49
C ASN A 69 -4.45 14.98 -1.22
N ILE A 70 -4.17 15.93 -2.10
CA ILE A 70 -3.06 16.88 -2.00
C ILE A 70 -3.63 18.23 -1.63
N ILE A 71 -2.89 19.03 -0.85
CA ILE A 71 -3.25 20.38 -0.44
C ILE A 71 -3.58 21.23 -1.68
N SER A 72 -4.73 21.91 -1.66
CA SER A 72 -5.28 22.65 -2.81
C SER A 72 -4.33 23.73 -3.33
N THR A 73 -3.58 24.37 -2.44
CA THR A 73 -2.60 25.39 -2.78
C THR A 73 -1.40 24.88 -3.60
N ILE A 74 -0.96 23.62 -3.38
CA ILE A 74 0.03 22.96 -4.23
C ILE A 74 -0.60 22.61 -5.58
N LYS A 75 -1.82 22.06 -5.56
CA LYS A 75 -2.54 21.71 -6.80
C LYS A 75 -2.72 22.89 -7.76
N SER A 76 -2.92 24.09 -7.25
CA SER A 76 -3.13 25.30 -8.07
C SER A 76 -1.86 25.82 -8.74
N ARG A 77 -0.67 25.41 -8.26
CA ARG A 77 0.65 25.84 -8.74
C ARG A 77 1.41 24.79 -9.54
N THR A 78 0.74 23.69 -9.84
CA THR A 78 1.36 22.54 -10.54
C THR A 78 0.54 22.15 -11.76
N ILE A 79 1.23 21.73 -12.83
CA ILE A 79 0.60 21.03 -13.95
C ILE A 79 0.39 19.59 -13.49
N LYS A 80 -0.81 19.06 -13.69
CA LYS A 80 -1.20 17.72 -13.21
C LYS A 80 -1.15 16.72 -14.34
N PHE A 81 -0.46 15.63 -14.10
CA PHE A 81 -0.50 14.45 -14.94
C PHE A 81 -1.05 13.29 -14.11
N HIS A 82 -2.05 12.61 -14.62
CA HIS A 82 -2.57 11.40 -14.03
C HIS A 82 -1.92 10.21 -14.74
N LEU A 83 -1.17 9.42 -13.99
CA LEU A 83 -0.58 8.17 -14.49
C LEU A 83 -1.50 7.03 -14.05
N SER A 84 -2.10 6.36 -15.01
CA SER A 84 -2.81 5.10 -14.78
C SER A 84 -1.80 3.97 -14.85
N GLY A 85 -1.96 2.96 -13.99
CA GLY A 85 -1.25 1.70 -14.16
C GLY A 85 -1.71 0.99 -15.44
N MET A 86 -0.89 0.09 -15.95
CA MET A 86 -1.23 -0.75 -17.08
C MET A 86 -2.38 -1.70 -16.70
N ASN A 87 -3.33 -1.88 -17.60
CA ASN A 87 -4.41 -2.86 -17.41
C ASN A 87 -3.96 -4.28 -17.81
N ASN A 88 -4.82 -5.28 -17.59
CA ASN A 88 -4.50 -6.67 -17.89
C ASN A 88 -4.18 -6.93 -19.37
N ASP A 89 -4.85 -6.21 -20.28
CA ASP A 89 -4.66 -6.39 -21.74
C ASP A 89 -3.31 -5.79 -22.16
N GLU A 90 -2.95 -4.62 -21.63
CA GLU A 90 -1.65 -3.98 -21.86
C GLU A 90 -0.48 -4.81 -21.29
N LEU A 91 -0.69 -5.45 -20.14
CA LEU A 91 0.27 -6.38 -19.54
C LEU A 91 0.27 -7.75 -20.24
N GLY A 92 -0.73 -8.05 -21.07
CA GLY A 92 -0.89 -9.32 -21.78
C GLY A 92 -1.05 -10.50 -20.83
N VAL A 93 -1.91 -10.36 -19.79
CA VAL A 93 -2.26 -11.40 -18.83
C VAL A 93 -3.77 -11.54 -18.69
N SER A 94 -4.23 -12.68 -18.15
CA SER A 94 -5.63 -12.83 -17.80
C SER A 94 -6.06 -11.88 -16.68
N LYS A 95 -7.36 -11.56 -16.62
CA LYS A 95 -7.91 -10.78 -15.49
C LYS A 95 -7.64 -11.44 -14.16
N GLU A 96 -7.64 -12.78 -14.11
CA GLU A 96 -7.33 -13.54 -12.90
C GLU A 96 -5.94 -13.22 -12.37
N ILE A 97 -4.90 -13.32 -13.21
CA ILE A 97 -3.52 -12.97 -12.84
C ILE A 97 -3.42 -11.49 -12.44
N TYR A 98 -4.09 -10.61 -13.17
CA TYR A 98 -4.09 -9.18 -12.88
C TYR A 98 -4.65 -8.89 -11.47
N TYR A 99 -5.80 -9.45 -11.14
CA TYR A 99 -6.41 -9.28 -9.81
C TYR A 99 -5.68 -10.04 -8.71
N PHE A 100 -5.07 -11.18 -9.02
CA PHE A 100 -4.25 -11.92 -8.07
C PHE A 100 -3.09 -11.07 -7.53
N PHE A 101 -2.45 -10.27 -8.38
CA PHE A 101 -1.36 -9.37 -8.01
C PHE A 101 -1.83 -7.92 -7.72
N ASP A 102 -3.13 -7.65 -7.59
CA ASP A 102 -3.72 -6.31 -7.41
C ASP A 102 -3.24 -5.28 -8.44
N GLY A 103 -2.99 -5.71 -9.67
CA GLY A 103 -2.46 -4.86 -10.73
C GLY A 103 -1.02 -4.41 -10.52
N ASN A 104 -0.25 -5.07 -9.64
CA ASN A 104 1.18 -4.77 -9.46
C ASN A 104 1.96 -5.18 -10.70
N GLU A 105 2.33 -4.21 -11.51
CA GLU A 105 3.03 -4.41 -12.79
C GLU A 105 4.35 -5.18 -12.61
N ASN A 106 5.13 -4.87 -11.56
CA ASN A 106 6.42 -5.51 -11.33
C ASN A 106 6.25 -7.00 -11.04
N ASP A 107 5.30 -7.37 -10.18
CA ASP A 107 5.02 -8.77 -9.85
C ASP A 107 4.49 -9.52 -11.07
N ILE A 108 3.58 -8.89 -11.84
CA ILE A 108 3.00 -9.48 -13.05
C ILE A 108 4.07 -9.71 -14.13
N LEU A 109 4.92 -8.71 -14.38
CA LEU A 109 5.98 -8.83 -15.39
C LEU A 109 7.01 -9.89 -14.98
N GLU A 110 7.35 -9.96 -13.70
CA GLU A 110 8.27 -10.98 -13.18
C GLU A 110 7.65 -12.39 -13.26
N PHE A 111 6.36 -12.53 -12.93
CA PHE A 111 5.60 -13.76 -13.07
C PHE A 111 5.60 -14.28 -14.53
N LYS A 112 5.36 -13.37 -15.48
CA LYS A 112 5.45 -13.70 -16.92
C LYS A 112 6.86 -14.08 -17.33
N ARG A 113 7.87 -13.32 -16.89
CA ARG A 113 9.28 -13.57 -17.22
C ARG A 113 9.74 -14.96 -16.80
N GLN A 114 9.25 -15.42 -15.66
CA GLN A 114 9.54 -16.76 -15.14
C GLN A 114 8.66 -17.85 -15.76
N ASN A 115 7.71 -17.50 -16.62
CA ASN A 115 6.74 -18.41 -17.25
C ASN A 115 6.01 -19.31 -16.24
N LEU A 116 5.60 -18.71 -15.10
CA LEU A 116 4.91 -19.40 -14.04
C LEU A 116 3.40 -19.52 -14.32
N SER A 117 2.79 -20.58 -13.78
CA SER A 117 1.34 -20.70 -13.63
C SER A 117 0.96 -20.65 -12.15
N LEU A 118 -0.20 -20.08 -11.81
CA LEU A 118 -0.69 -20.08 -10.44
C LEU A 118 -0.93 -21.50 -9.91
N ASP A 119 -1.22 -22.45 -10.81
CA ASP A 119 -1.47 -23.85 -10.44
C ASP A 119 -0.17 -24.62 -10.16
N ASP A 120 0.95 -24.22 -10.75
CA ASP A 120 2.25 -24.91 -10.60
C ASP A 120 2.93 -24.60 -9.27
N ILE A 121 2.45 -23.61 -8.52
CA ILE A 121 3.08 -23.16 -7.30
C ILE A 121 2.61 -24.02 -6.12
N GLU A 122 3.54 -24.84 -5.59
CA GLU A 122 3.30 -25.62 -4.41
C GLU A 122 3.00 -24.73 -3.20
N PHE A 123 1.77 -24.83 -2.69
CA PHE A 123 1.28 -24.05 -1.58
C PHE A 123 0.69 -25.00 -0.52
N LYS A 124 1.47 -25.26 0.53
CA LYS A 124 1.07 -26.11 1.65
C LYS A 124 0.82 -25.25 2.88
N VAL A 125 -0.44 -25.01 3.18
CA VAL A 125 -0.91 -24.32 4.37
C VAL A 125 -2.02 -25.15 4.99
N ASN A 126 -1.77 -25.69 6.16
CA ASN A 126 -2.68 -26.61 6.84
C ASN A 126 -3.30 -25.99 8.09
N THR A 127 -2.59 -25.09 8.76
CA THR A 127 -2.95 -24.50 10.04
C THR A 127 -3.15 -23.00 9.97
N VAL A 128 -3.70 -22.42 11.02
CA VAL A 128 -3.86 -20.97 11.18
C VAL A 128 -2.48 -20.32 11.35
N GLU A 129 -1.57 -21.00 12.04
CA GLU A 129 -0.20 -20.58 12.27
C GLU A 129 0.57 -20.46 10.96
N ASP A 130 0.39 -21.38 10.00
CA ASP A 130 1.03 -21.29 8.69
C ASP A 130 0.60 -20.02 7.94
N ILE A 131 -0.70 -19.66 8.03
CA ILE A 131 -1.22 -18.42 7.43
C ILE A 131 -0.60 -17.20 8.10
N LEU A 132 -0.58 -17.17 9.43
CA LEU A 132 0.00 -16.07 10.22
C LEU A 132 1.48 -15.88 9.91
N GLN A 133 2.25 -16.96 9.82
CA GLN A 133 3.67 -16.89 9.48
C GLN A 133 3.89 -16.18 8.14
N ILE A 134 3.16 -16.56 7.10
CA ILE A 134 3.28 -15.94 5.77
C ILE A 134 2.89 -14.46 5.80
N ILE A 135 1.83 -14.10 6.55
CA ILE A 135 1.40 -12.70 6.71
C ILE A 135 2.51 -11.88 7.39
N PHE A 136 3.14 -12.42 8.44
CA PHE A 136 4.20 -11.73 9.18
C PHE A 136 5.50 -11.65 8.40
N GLU A 137 5.85 -12.67 7.62
CA GLU A 137 6.96 -12.61 6.67
C GLU A 137 6.74 -11.49 5.65
N MET A 138 5.53 -11.39 5.08
CA MET A 138 5.19 -10.33 4.13
C MET A 138 5.21 -8.95 4.78
N LYS A 139 4.71 -8.80 6.02
CA LYS A 139 4.82 -7.57 6.80
C LYS A 139 6.30 -7.16 6.95
N ASN A 140 7.15 -8.06 7.44
CA ASN A 140 8.57 -7.78 7.65
C ASN A 140 9.28 -7.44 6.35
N TYR A 141 8.92 -8.09 5.25
CA TYR A 141 9.43 -7.77 3.92
C TYR A 141 9.03 -6.37 3.45
N THR A 142 7.79 -5.95 3.67
CA THR A 142 7.27 -4.66 3.17
C THR A 142 7.63 -3.47 4.07
N THR A 143 7.82 -3.70 5.38
CA THR A 143 8.17 -2.65 6.37
C THR A 143 9.66 -2.58 6.65
N GLY A 144 10.45 -3.55 6.21
CA GLY A 144 11.90 -3.60 6.39
C GLY A 144 12.65 -2.55 5.54
N GLU A 145 13.78 -2.09 6.03
CA GLU A 145 14.62 -1.07 5.36
C GLU A 145 15.25 -1.54 4.04
N LEU A 146 15.22 -2.85 3.73
CA LEU A 146 15.91 -3.49 2.61
C LEU A 146 14.95 -4.11 1.58
N VAL A 147 13.99 -3.34 1.08
CA VAL A 147 13.18 -3.75 -0.08
C VAL A 147 13.97 -3.54 -1.37
N ILE A 148 15.00 -4.36 -1.63
CA ILE A 148 15.83 -4.22 -2.84
C ILE A 148 15.51 -5.31 -3.89
N LYS A 149 14.79 -6.37 -3.55
CA LYS A 149 14.41 -7.42 -4.52
C LYS A 149 12.92 -7.74 -4.39
N ASN A 150 12.26 -7.76 -5.56
CA ASN A 150 10.92 -8.32 -5.67
C ASN A 150 10.97 -9.79 -5.22
N ASN A 151 10.26 -10.13 -4.14
CA ASN A 151 10.13 -11.50 -3.66
C ASN A 151 8.82 -12.09 -4.16
N LEU A 152 8.81 -12.47 -5.43
CA LEU A 152 7.62 -12.98 -6.11
C LEU A 152 7.05 -14.23 -5.41
N ASP A 153 7.92 -15.14 -4.96
CA ASP A 153 7.48 -16.35 -4.25
C ASP A 153 6.71 -16.00 -2.97
N LEU A 154 7.23 -15.09 -2.15
CA LEU A 154 6.54 -14.63 -0.95
C LEU A 154 5.23 -13.91 -1.29
N THR A 155 5.20 -13.06 -2.33
CA THR A 155 3.99 -12.38 -2.79
C THR A 155 2.91 -13.39 -3.20
N ILE A 156 3.29 -14.45 -3.91
CA ILE A 156 2.35 -15.49 -4.34
C ILE A 156 1.84 -16.27 -3.13
N LYS A 157 2.71 -16.69 -2.23
CA LYS A 157 2.30 -17.39 -0.99
C LYS A 157 1.36 -16.54 -0.14
N TYR A 158 1.67 -15.26 0.00
CA TYR A 158 0.83 -14.30 0.71
C TYR A 158 -0.55 -14.16 0.07
N ASN A 159 -0.63 -13.95 -1.25
CA ASN A 159 -1.91 -13.81 -1.94
C ASN A 159 -2.75 -15.10 -1.86
N LYS A 160 -2.14 -16.28 -2.04
CA LYS A 160 -2.81 -17.56 -1.83
C LYS A 160 -3.28 -17.76 -0.39
N SER A 161 -2.50 -17.31 0.61
CA SER A 161 -2.91 -17.35 2.03
C SER A 161 -4.14 -16.49 2.30
N ILE A 162 -4.21 -15.29 1.70
CA ILE A 162 -5.38 -14.41 1.84
C ILE A 162 -6.62 -15.01 1.17
N GLU A 163 -6.48 -15.63 -0.01
CA GLU A 163 -7.59 -16.33 -0.65
C GLU A 163 -8.10 -17.48 0.21
N LEU A 164 -7.19 -18.29 0.76
CA LEU A 164 -7.51 -19.40 1.63
C LEU A 164 -8.21 -18.94 2.92
N LEU A 165 -7.66 -17.91 3.57
CA LEU A 165 -8.25 -17.27 4.74
C LEU A 165 -9.68 -16.79 4.44
N SER A 166 -9.85 -16.05 3.35
CA SER A 166 -11.14 -15.50 2.95
C SER A 166 -12.23 -16.55 2.73
N ARG A 167 -11.83 -17.75 2.24
CA ARG A 167 -12.75 -18.87 2.01
C ARG A 167 -13.04 -19.70 3.25
N ARG A 168 -12.06 -19.83 4.17
CA ARG A 168 -12.13 -20.77 5.29
C ARG A 168 -12.55 -20.14 6.61
N ILE A 169 -12.41 -18.84 6.80
CA ILE A 169 -12.61 -18.18 8.10
C ILE A 169 -13.99 -18.42 8.69
N ARG A 170 -15.03 -18.49 7.86
CA ARG A 170 -16.39 -18.77 8.30
C ARG A 170 -16.62 -20.20 8.83
N PHE A 171 -15.66 -21.09 8.58
CA PHE A 171 -15.70 -22.50 9.05
C PHE A 171 -14.74 -22.73 10.23
N TRP A 172 -14.01 -21.72 10.66
CA TRP A 172 -13.13 -21.84 11.80
C TRP A 172 -13.95 -21.88 13.10
N ASP A 173 -13.49 -22.71 14.05
CA ASP A 173 -14.00 -22.64 15.40
C ASP A 173 -13.60 -21.31 16.08
N ILE A 174 -14.29 -21.02 17.16
CA ILE A 174 -14.13 -19.74 17.85
C ILE A 174 -12.73 -19.55 18.44
N GLU A 175 -12.06 -20.65 18.83
CA GLU A 175 -10.71 -20.63 19.39
C GLU A 175 -9.70 -20.20 18.34
N ASN A 176 -9.75 -20.78 17.14
CA ASN A 176 -8.91 -20.42 16.02
C ASN A 176 -9.11 -18.96 15.57
N VAL A 177 -10.36 -18.48 15.56
CA VAL A 177 -10.66 -17.09 15.23
C VAL A 177 -10.07 -16.13 16.27
N TYR A 178 -10.28 -16.38 17.55
CA TYR A 178 -9.70 -15.56 18.62
C TYR A 178 -8.18 -15.57 18.61
N PHE A 179 -7.57 -16.74 18.42
CA PHE A 179 -6.13 -16.86 18.28
C PHE A 179 -5.62 -16.00 17.12
N PHE A 180 -6.20 -16.16 15.93
CA PHE A 180 -5.83 -15.37 14.75
C PHE A 180 -5.94 -13.86 14.98
N ILE A 181 -7.07 -13.39 15.54
CA ILE A 181 -7.31 -11.97 15.80
C ILE A 181 -6.28 -11.40 16.78
N ASN A 182 -5.96 -12.14 17.85
CA ASN A 182 -4.97 -11.69 18.83
C ASN A 182 -3.57 -11.60 18.22
N GLU A 183 -3.16 -12.57 17.42
CA GLU A 183 -1.84 -12.53 16.76
C GLU A 183 -1.75 -11.38 15.74
N ILE A 184 -2.79 -11.20 14.90
CA ILE A 184 -2.87 -10.07 13.96
C ILE A 184 -2.83 -8.72 14.71
N GLU A 185 -3.58 -8.58 15.81
CA GLU A 185 -3.57 -7.35 16.60
C GLU A 185 -2.20 -7.09 17.19
N ASN A 186 -1.58 -8.09 17.82
CA ASN A 186 -0.27 -7.95 18.45
C ASN A 186 0.81 -7.49 17.47
N GLU A 187 0.85 -8.09 16.29
CA GLU A 187 1.88 -7.87 15.29
C GLU A 187 1.62 -6.65 14.40
N LEU A 188 0.37 -6.35 14.08
CA LEU A 188 0.02 -5.36 13.06
C LEU A 188 -0.54 -4.05 13.61
N LYS A 189 -0.83 -3.92 14.91
CA LYS A 189 -1.44 -2.68 15.47
C LYS A 189 -0.60 -1.41 15.26
N LYS A 190 0.70 -1.54 15.12
CA LYS A 190 1.60 -0.42 14.83
C LYS A 190 1.81 -0.19 13.33
N GLU A 191 1.58 -1.22 12.52
CA GLU A 191 1.79 -1.24 11.08
C GLU A 191 0.46 -0.96 10.33
N LYS A 192 -0.13 0.21 10.62
CA LYS A 192 -1.48 0.56 10.14
C LYS A 192 -1.66 0.46 8.62
N GLU A 193 -0.68 0.89 7.83
CA GLU A 193 -0.77 0.85 6.36
C GLU A 193 -0.72 -0.59 5.84
N PHE A 194 0.11 -1.45 6.44
CA PHE A 194 0.11 -2.88 6.10
C PHE A 194 -1.22 -3.53 6.48
N LEU A 195 -1.75 -3.25 7.68
CA LEU A 195 -3.04 -3.77 8.14
C LEU A 195 -4.18 -3.33 7.20
N ILE A 196 -4.21 -2.09 6.77
CA ILE A 196 -5.20 -1.57 5.81
C ILE A 196 -5.08 -2.31 4.47
N SER A 197 -3.88 -2.54 3.98
CA SER A 197 -3.62 -3.30 2.75
C SER A 197 -4.10 -4.75 2.88
N PHE A 198 -3.76 -5.41 3.98
CA PHE A 198 -4.19 -6.76 4.30
C PHE A 198 -5.71 -6.91 4.31
N LEU A 199 -6.42 -6.05 5.06
CA LEU A 199 -7.89 -6.07 5.09
C LEU A 199 -8.52 -5.72 3.73
N SER A 200 -7.87 -4.85 2.95
CA SER A 200 -8.33 -4.54 1.59
C SER A 200 -8.29 -5.76 0.67
N LYS A 201 -7.24 -6.58 0.76
CA LYS A 201 -7.14 -7.82 0.00
C LYS A 201 -8.24 -8.83 0.38
N ILE A 202 -8.54 -8.96 1.67
CA ILE A 202 -9.65 -9.81 2.14
C ILE A 202 -10.98 -9.30 1.55
N ILE A 203 -11.26 -8.00 1.62
CA ILE A 203 -12.48 -7.40 1.06
C ILE A 203 -12.62 -7.71 -0.44
N ILE A 204 -11.52 -7.61 -1.21
CA ILE A 204 -11.53 -7.93 -2.64
C ILE A 204 -11.90 -9.39 -2.88
N ASN A 205 -11.38 -10.31 -2.08
CA ASN A 205 -11.66 -11.74 -2.21
C ASN A 205 -13.10 -12.10 -1.84
N VAL A 206 -13.69 -11.43 -0.83
CA VAL A 206 -15.04 -11.76 -0.36
C VAL A 206 -16.16 -10.95 -1.02
N LYS A 207 -15.85 -9.94 -1.83
CA LYS A 207 -16.81 -8.96 -2.37
C LYS A 207 -18.02 -9.57 -3.13
N HIS A 208 -17.88 -10.79 -3.64
CA HIS A 208 -18.94 -11.49 -4.37
C HIS A 208 -19.67 -12.54 -3.52
N SER A 209 -19.21 -12.79 -2.29
CA SER A 209 -19.76 -13.80 -1.38
C SER A 209 -20.39 -13.20 -0.12
N VAL A 210 -20.27 -11.90 0.07
CA VAL A 210 -20.78 -11.16 1.22
C VAL A 210 -21.87 -10.19 0.74
N GLU A 211 -22.91 -9.98 1.55
CA GLU A 211 -23.97 -9.03 1.24
C GLU A 211 -23.46 -7.59 1.14
N ALA A 212 -24.13 -6.77 0.32
CA ALA A 212 -23.71 -5.39 0.05
C ALA A 212 -23.64 -4.53 1.33
N GLU A 213 -24.52 -4.78 2.29
CA GLU A 213 -24.51 -4.06 3.57
C GLU A 213 -23.29 -4.41 4.41
N ASP A 214 -22.97 -5.69 4.52
CA ASP A 214 -21.79 -6.15 5.28
C ASP A 214 -20.50 -5.76 4.59
N LEU A 215 -20.45 -5.79 3.26
CA LEU A 215 -19.32 -5.26 2.50
C LEU A 215 -19.07 -3.77 2.82
N LYS A 216 -20.13 -2.97 2.94
CA LYS A 216 -20.04 -1.56 3.33
C LYS A 216 -19.51 -1.40 4.76
N LYS A 217 -19.95 -2.26 5.71
CA LYS A 217 -19.44 -2.27 7.09
C LYS A 217 -17.93 -2.62 7.11
N LEU A 218 -17.52 -3.64 6.38
CA LEU A 218 -16.10 -4.04 6.27
C LEU A 218 -15.23 -2.89 5.74
N ILE A 219 -15.68 -2.20 4.69
CA ILE A 219 -14.97 -1.03 4.12
C ILE A 219 -14.85 0.10 5.15
N ASN A 220 -15.92 0.39 5.89
CA ASN A 220 -15.92 1.44 6.91
C ASN A 220 -14.99 1.09 8.08
N LEU A 221 -15.01 -0.14 8.57
CA LEU A 221 -14.10 -0.63 9.61
C LEU A 221 -12.64 -0.48 9.18
N LYS A 222 -12.29 -0.95 8.00
CA LYS A 222 -10.94 -0.80 7.44
C LYS A 222 -10.51 0.67 7.38
N ASN A 223 -11.38 1.56 6.90
CA ASN A 223 -11.05 2.98 6.75
C ASN A 223 -10.88 3.68 8.11
N SER A 224 -11.56 3.21 9.16
CA SER A 224 -11.46 3.77 10.52
C SER A 224 -10.09 3.58 11.17
N ILE A 225 -9.27 2.62 10.70
CA ILE A 225 -7.92 2.33 11.25
C ILE A 225 -7.00 3.56 11.19
N ARG A 226 -7.18 4.43 10.19
CA ARG A 226 -6.41 5.68 10.08
C ARG A 226 -6.74 6.70 11.15
N SER A 227 -7.93 6.57 11.74
CA SER A 227 -8.40 7.40 12.84
C SER A 227 -7.87 6.88 14.18
N ASN A 228 -8.12 7.63 15.26
CA ASN A 228 -7.68 7.23 16.60
C ASN A 228 -8.68 6.24 17.24
N VAL A 229 -8.82 5.06 16.63
CA VAL A 229 -9.74 3.99 17.08
C VAL A 229 -8.98 2.84 17.74
N ASN A 230 -9.70 2.05 18.53
CA ASN A 230 -9.16 0.81 19.08
C ASN A 230 -9.02 -0.23 17.94
N VAL A 231 -7.78 -0.46 17.51
CA VAL A 231 -7.47 -1.37 16.39
C VAL A 231 -7.96 -2.80 16.67
N LYS A 232 -7.86 -3.28 17.93
CA LYS A 232 -8.36 -4.60 18.32
C LYS A 232 -9.86 -4.76 18.05
N SER A 233 -10.66 -3.75 18.44
CA SER A 233 -12.12 -3.76 18.20
C SER A 233 -12.43 -3.73 16.71
N VAL A 234 -11.66 -3.00 15.92
CA VAL A 234 -11.86 -2.96 14.46
C VAL A 234 -11.58 -4.33 13.84
N ILE A 235 -10.46 -4.98 14.19
CA ILE A 235 -10.11 -6.29 13.70
C ILE A 235 -11.18 -7.31 14.12
N PHE A 236 -11.57 -7.32 15.40
CA PHE A 236 -12.58 -8.22 15.91
C PHE A 236 -13.90 -8.10 15.12
N ASN A 237 -14.46 -6.90 15.01
CA ASN A 237 -15.72 -6.67 14.30
C ASN A 237 -15.60 -7.01 12.80
N PHE A 238 -14.43 -6.79 12.19
CA PHE A 238 -14.19 -7.15 10.80
C PHE A 238 -14.31 -8.66 10.57
N PHE A 239 -13.66 -9.45 11.41
CA PHE A 239 -13.70 -10.91 11.29
C PHE A 239 -15.01 -11.51 11.78
N ASP A 240 -15.69 -10.92 12.75
CA ASP A 240 -17.04 -11.31 13.18
C ASP A 240 -18.05 -11.20 12.03
N ILE A 241 -18.01 -10.11 11.28
CA ILE A 241 -18.84 -9.96 10.07
C ILE A 241 -18.53 -11.07 9.06
N LEU A 242 -17.25 -11.39 8.81
CA LEU A 242 -16.87 -12.42 7.85
C LEU A 242 -17.30 -13.83 8.26
N GLN A 243 -17.38 -14.10 9.56
CA GLN A 243 -17.91 -15.38 10.07
C GLN A 243 -19.42 -15.49 9.94
N SER A 244 -20.13 -14.36 10.11
CA SER A 244 -21.58 -14.30 10.11
C SER A 244 -22.19 -14.25 8.70
N SER A 245 -21.37 -13.88 7.70
CA SER A 245 -21.76 -13.74 6.29
C SER A 245 -21.59 -15.03 5.51
#